data_3bb300210447c164344bcf6afec9a86a
#
_entry.id   3bb300210447c164344bcf6afec9a86a
#
_cell.length_a   1.000
_cell.length_b   1.000
_cell.length_c   1.000
_cell.angle_alpha   90.00
_cell.angle_beta   90.00
_cell.angle_gamma   90.00
#
_symmetry.space_group_name_H-M   'P 1'
#
loop_
_entity.id
_entity.type
_entity.pdbx_description
1 polymer ?
#
loop_
_entity_poly.entity_id
_entity_poly.type
_entity_poly.pdbx_seq_one_letter_code
_entity_poly.pdbx_strand_id
1 'polypeptide(L)'
;MNHNEKLSQKRLDDLQMLHIDLSRTEWFEHFRDDIIILHNPHIRGDWGPYKLKQVLLVLCNGGNGYGAINLHPIHLQKDTLLIALPSQIAESNNVDENFKATFLLMSEHLLSRINIGDAFMFHKLVENNPLYKLDDRTATTFRSLIGLVHNIMLSGDDNPGMEEIFSLISRLFYIMISRIVNPSSDAQETGHRHGEVMMQFLQLLRQHYRDHRDVGFYADKMSISAKYMTTLVKKASGKSAIQWIEDYVILDAKAQLSSTVNTIQQIAFDLNFPSQSLFGRYFKRAVGMSPSDYRISLRQTHMLEV
;
A
#
# COMPACT_ATOMS: atom_id res chain seq x y z
N MET A 1 2.83 -16.30 -32.53
CA MET A 1 2.65 -17.46 -31.64
C MET A 1 2.41 -16.90 -30.25
N ASN A 2 1.38 -17.35 -29.58
CA ASN A 2 0.68 -16.73 -28.46
C ASN A 2 1.56 -16.24 -27.29
N HIS A 3 1.73 -14.92 -27.21
CA HIS A 3 2.31 -14.22 -26.04
C HIS A 3 1.27 -13.96 -24.94
N ASN A 4 0.52 -15.00 -24.57
CA ASN A 4 -0.48 -14.89 -23.52
C ASN A 4 -0.30 -16.06 -22.53
N GLU A 5 0.79 -16.06 -21.76
CA GLU A 5 0.59 -16.56 -20.40
C GLU A 5 -0.38 -15.58 -19.76
N LYS A 6 -1.64 -16.00 -19.65
CA LYS A 6 -2.69 -15.19 -19.00
C LYS A 6 -2.23 -14.90 -17.58
N LEU A 7 -2.36 -13.64 -17.16
CA LEU A 7 -2.29 -13.31 -15.73
C LEU A 7 -3.04 -14.37 -14.93
N SER A 8 -2.45 -14.81 -13.83
CA SER A 8 -3.14 -15.76 -12.96
C SER A 8 -4.46 -15.14 -12.47
N GLN A 9 -5.47 -15.99 -12.25
CA GLN A 9 -6.76 -15.54 -11.71
C GLN A 9 -6.57 -14.71 -10.45
N LYS A 10 -5.62 -15.09 -9.60
CA LYS A 10 -5.25 -14.37 -8.38
C LYS A 10 -4.83 -12.91 -8.66
N ARG A 11 -4.10 -12.66 -9.75
CA ARG A 11 -3.68 -11.31 -10.14
C ARG A 11 -4.80 -10.49 -10.74
N LEU A 12 -5.64 -11.13 -11.54
CA LEU A 12 -6.85 -10.49 -12.04
C LEU A 12 -7.76 -10.05 -10.88
N ASP A 13 -7.94 -10.91 -9.87
CA ASP A 13 -8.71 -10.57 -8.67
C ASP A 13 -8.08 -9.38 -7.93
N ASP A 14 -6.74 -9.33 -7.79
CA ASP A 14 -6.05 -8.21 -7.16
C ASP A 14 -6.29 -6.88 -7.91
N LEU A 15 -6.28 -6.88 -9.25
CA LEU A 15 -6.59 -5.69 -10.06
C LEU A 15 -8.06 -5.28 -9.96
N GLN A 16 -8.98 -6.25 -9.90
CA GLN A 16 -10.41 -5.98 -9.69
C GLN A 16 -10.65 -5.34 -8.32
N MET A 17 -9.93 -5.77 -7.28
CA MET A 17 -10.02 -5.18 -5.94
C MET A 17 -9.50 -3.73 -5.88
N LEU A 18 -8.64 -3.33 -6.80
CA LEU A 18 -8.21 -1.95 -7.00
C LEU A 18 -9.16 -1.17 -7.94
N HIS A 19 -10.32 -1.75 -8.30
CA HIS A 19 -11.32 -1.19 -9.22
C HIS A 19 -10.72 -0.78 -10.58
N ILE A 20 -9.70 -1.48 -11.04
CA ILE A 20 -9.07 -1.23 -12.34
C ILE A 20 -9.83 -1.97 -13.44
N ASP A 21 -10.29 -1.21 -14.43
CA ASP A 21 -10.92 -1.74 -15.64
C ASP A 21 -9.87 -1.92 -16.75
N LEU A 22 -9.39 -3.15 -16.91
CA LEU A 22 -8.39 -3.47 -17.93
C LEU A 22 -8.89 -3.21 -19.36
N SER A 23 -10.21 -3.34 -19.62
CA SER A 23 -10.78 -3.12 -20.96
C SER A 23 -10.76 -1.65 -21.40
N ARG A 24 -10.64 -0.73 -20.43
CA ARG A 24 -10.59 0.73 -20.62
C ARG A 24 -9.23 1.32 -20.20
N THR A 25 -8.25 0.48 -19.87
CA THR A 25 -6.87 0.89 -19.64
C THR A 25 -6.20 1.19 -20.97
N GLU A 26 -5.46 2.30 -21.09
CA GLU A 26 -4.84 2.72 -22.34
C GLU A 26 -3.92 1.62 -22.88
N TRP A 27 -3.07 1.04 -22.03
CA TRP A 27 -2.37 -0.21 -22.27
C TRP A 27 -1.93 -0.86 -20.96
N PHE A 28 -1.80 -2.17 -20.96
CA PHE A 28 -1.18 -2.90 -19.86
C PHE A 28 -0.31 -4.03 -20.40
N GLU A 29 0.76 -4.33 -19.67
CA GLU A 29 1.68 -5.42 -19.93
C GLU A 29 2.03 -6.13 -18.64
N HIS A 30 2.37 -7.39 -18.74
CA HIS A 30 2.84 -8.16 -17.60
C HIS A 30 3.92 -9.16 -17.97
N PHE A 31 4.80 -9.42 -17.04
CA PHE A 31 5.77 -10.52 -17.13
C PHE A 31 5.45 -11.51 -16.02
N ARG A 32 4.86 -12.65 -16.41
CA ARG A 32 4.30 -13.63 -15.47
C ARG A 32 3.43 -12.93 -14.41
N ASP A 33 3.50 -13.42 -13.16
CA ASP A 33 2.87 -12.76 -12.01
C ASP A 33 3.80 -11.79 -11.26
N ASP A 34 4.99 -11.53 -11.79
CA ASP A 34 6.05 -10.81 -11.09
C ASP A 34 6.02 -9.30 -11.33
N ILE A 35 5.71 -8.86 -12.54
CA ILE A 35 5.59 -7.44 -12.88
C ILE A 35 4.32 -7.21 -13.68
N ILE A 36 3.55 -6.19 -13.32
CA ILE A 36 2.40 -5.70 -14.07
C ILE A 36 2.56 -4.20 -14.22
N ILE A 37 2.44 -3.70 -15.44
CA ILE A 37 2.41 -2.26 -15.75
C ILE A 37 1.04 -1.92 -16.33
N LEU A 38 0.45 -0.86 -15.81
CA LEU A 38 -0.81 -0.30 -16.29
C LEU A 38 -0.58 1.18 -16.58
N HIS A 39 -0.82 1.59 -17.81
CA HIS A 39 -0.69 2.99 -18.20
C HIS A 39 -2.06 3.61 -18.38
N ASN A 40 -2.30 4.70 -17.66
CA ASN A 40 -3.57 5.40 -17.59
C ASN A 40 -4.74 4.43 -17.38
N PRO A 41 -4.70 3.62 -16.29
CA PRO A 41 -5.77 2.69 -16.01
C PRO A 41 -7.06 3.46 -15.72
N HIS A 42 -8.16 2.94 -16.22
CA HIS A 42 -9.47 3.44 -15.83
C HIS A 42 -9.83 2.87 -14.46
N ILE A 43 -9.89 3.75 -13.46
CA ILE A 43 -10.28 3.40 -12.08
C ILE A 43 -11.77 3.70 -11.94
N ARG A 44 -12.54 2.71 -11.53
CA ARG A 44 -13.99 2.84 -11.35
C ARG A 44 -14.29 3.31 -9.93
N GLY A 45 -14.66 4.59 -9.78
CA GLY A 45 -15.15 5.13 -8.52
C GLY A 45 -14.16 5.02 -7.35
N ASP A 46 -14.68 5.22 -6.16
CA ASP A 46 -13.95 5.04 -4.92
C ASP A 46 -13.87 3.55 -4.56
N TRP A 47 -12.74 3.12 -4.00
CA TRP A 47 -12.63 1.76 -3.49
C TRP A 47 -12.15 1.77 -2.04
N GLY A 48 -12.75 0.86 -1.28
CA GLY A 48 -12.51 0.72 0.15
C GLY A 48 -11.16 0.09 0.49
N PRO A 49 -10.88 -0.07 1.78
CA PRO A 49 -9.60 -0.58 2.23
C PRO A 49 -9.25 -1.94 1.62
N TYR A 50 -8.12 -2.00 0.92
CA TYR A 50 -7.55 -3.20 0.33
C TYR A 50 -6.12 -3.43 0.83
N LYS A 51 -5.85 -4.63 1.34
CA LYS A 51 -4.51 -4.99 1.80
C LYS A 51 -3.64 -5.43 0.63
N LEU A 52 -2.63 -4.63 0.33
CA LEU A 52 -1.70 -4.87 -0.77
C LEU A 52 -0.95 -6.19 -0.59
N LYS A 53 -0.83 -6.96 -1.66
CA LYS A 53 -0.06 -8.21 -1.72
C LYS A 53 1.26 -8.05 -2.47
N GLN A 54 1.48 -6.89 -3.05
CA GLN A 54 2.62 -6.57 -3.91
C GLN A 54 3.12 -5.17 -3.57
N VAL A 55 4.33 -4.84 -4.03
CA VAL A 55 4.75 -3.45 -4.09
C VAL A 55 3.97 -2.76 -5.19
N LEU A 56 3.40 -1.63 -4.87
CA LEU A 56 2.70 -0.74 -5.80
C LEU A 56 3.47 0.56 -5.92
N LEU A 57 3.88 0.88 -7.13
CA LEU A 57 4.38 2.21 -7.51
C LEU A 57 3.32 2.88 -8.38
N VAL A 58 2.98 4.13 -8.08
CA VAL A 58 2.09 4.95 -8.92
C VAL A 58 2.79 6.26 -9.24
N LEU A 59 3.14 6.44 -10.51
CA LEU A 59 3.65 7.71 -11.02
C LEU A 59 2.49 8.50 -11.62
N CYS A 60 2.11 9.59 -10.99
CA CYS A 60 1.06 10.46 -11.50
C CYS A 60 1.59 11.31 -12.67
N ASN A 61 0.91 11.24 -13.80
CA ASN A 61 1.25 11.95 -15.03
C ASN A 61 0.39 13.21 -15.23
N GLY A 62 -0.77 13.32 -14.55
CA GLY A 62 -1.69 14.46 -14.63
C GLY A 62 -3.00 14.22 -13.88
N GLY A 63 -3.78 15.27 -13.70
CA GLY A 63 -5.00 15.22 -12.88
C GLY A 63 -4.71 15.07 -11.38
N ASN A 64 -5.74 14.74 -10.61
CA ASN A 64 -5.62 14.51 -9.17
C ASN A 64 -6.27 13.18 -8.78
N GLY A 65 -5.66 12.52 -7.78
CA GLY A 65 -6.21 11.35 -7.12
C GLY A 65 -6.04 11.46 -5.62
N TYR A 66 -7.05 11.08 -4.87
CA TYR A 66 -7.08 11.15 -3.41
C TYR A 66 -7.32 9.77 -2.82
N GLY A 67 -6.67 9.49 -1.70
CA GLY A 67 -6.81 8.22 -1.02
C GLY A 67 -6.07 8.19 0.30
N ALA A 68 -5.76 7.00 0.79
CA ALA A 68 -4.88 6.83 1.95
C ALA A 68 -4.06 5.53 1.85
N ILE A 69 -2.90 5.54 2.48
CA ILE A 69 -2.10 4.34 2.77
C ILE A 69 -1.94 4.22 4.28
N ASN A 70 -2.42 3.13 4.87
CA ASN A 70 -2.40 2.91 6.33
C ASN A 70 -2.92 4.12 7.11
N LEU A 71 -4.07 4.69 6.71
CA LEU A 71 -4.70 5.89 7.29
C LEU A 71 -3.95 7.22 7.04
N HIS A 72 -2.80 7.21 6.36
CA HIS A 72 -2.13 8.44 5.95
C HIS A 72 -2.75 8.95 4.65
N PRO A 73 -3.39 10.13 4.66
CA PRO A 73 -3.97 10.71 3.46
C PRO A 73 -2.91 10.92 2.38
N ILE A 74 -3.25 10.61 1.14
CA ILE A 74 -2.43 10.86 -0.03
C ILE A 74 -3.17 11.74 -1.03
N HIS A 75 -2.42 12.61 -1.71
CA HIS A 75 -2.88 13.40 -2.83
C HIS A 75 -1.91 13.23 -3.99
N LEU A 76 -2.31 12.44 -4.97
CA LEU A 76 -1.59 12.26 -6.22
C LEU A 76 -1.85 13.45 -7.14
N GLN A 77 -0.79 14.08 -7.61
CA GLN A 77 -0.81 15.14 -8.61
C GLN A 77 0.38 14.95 -9.55
N LYS A 78 0.40 15.65 -10.67
CA LYS A 78 1.47 15.51 -11.65
C LYS A 78 2.86 15.49 -11.00
N ASP A 79 3.69 14.54 -11.43
CA ASP A 79 5.06 14.31 -10.94
C ASP A 79 5.16 13.93 -9.46
N THR A 80 4.11 13.31 -8.92
CA THR A 80 4.20 12.58 -7.65
C THR A 80 4.38 11.08 -7.88
N LEU A 81 5.22 10.46 -7.06
CA LEU A 81 5.43 9.02 -6.99
C LEU A 81 4.89 8.50 -5.66
N LEU A 82 3.87 7.65 -5.73
CA LEU A 82 3.41 6.86 -4.61
C LEU A 82 4.18 5.54 -4.59
N ILE A 83 4.61 5.14 -3.41
CA ILE A 83 5.24 3.85 -3.14
C ILE A 83 4.47 3.21 -2.01
N ALA A 84 3.87 2.04 -2.27
CA ALA A 84 3.19 1.28 -1.24
C ALA A 84 3.73 -0.15 -1.21
N LEU A 85 3.92 -0.68 0.00
CA LEU A 85 4.56 -1.95 0.25
C LEU A 85 3.53 -3.05 0.52
N PRO A 86 3.89 -4.34 0.36
CA PRO A 86 3.05 -5.44 0.76
C PRO A 86 2.59 -5.31 2.21
N SER A 87 1.40 -5.80 2.49
CA SER A 87 0.72 -5.72 3.79
C SER A 87 0.25 -4.32 4.21
N GLN A 88 0.58 -3.25 3.51
CA GLN A 88 -0.07 -1.96 3.71
C GLN A 88 -1.51 -1.97 3.20
N ILE A 89 -2.34 -1.13 3.77
CA ILE A 89 -3.74 -1.01 3.39
C ILE A 89 -3.91 0.28 2.61
N ALA A 90 -4.36 0.15 1.38
CA ALA A 90 -4.63 1.24 0.46
C ALA A 90 -6.12 1.44 0.27
N GLU A 91 -6.55 2.67 0.07
CA GLU A 91 -7.91 3.04 -0.30
C GLU A 91 -7.90 4.26 -1.23
N SER A 92 -8.88 4.35 -2.14
CA SER A 92 -9.11 5.50 -3.01
C SER A 92 -10.43 6.17 -2.63
N ASN A 93 -10.40 7.48 -2.45
CA ASN A 93 -11.56 8.25 -2.03
C ASN A 93 -12.14 9.11 -3.14
N ASN A 94 -11.31 9.48 -4.12
CA ASN A 94 -11.74 10.24 -5.30
C ASN A 94 -10.63 10.27 -6.36
N VAL A 95 -11.01 10.20 -7.62
CA VAL A 95 -10.12 10.31 -8.77
C VAL A 95 -10.76 11.22 -9.80
N ASP A 96 -10.05 12.28 -10.21
CA ASP A 96 -10.55 13.20 -11.24
C ASP A 96 -10.73 12.49 -12.59
N GLU A 97 -11.66 12.94 -13.41
CA GLU A 97 -11.89 12.39 -14.77
C GLU A 97 -10.66 12.47 -15.68
N ASN A 98 -9.81 13.45 -15.47
CA ASN A 98 -8.55 13.65 -16.20
C ASN A 98 -7.31 13.09 -15.50
N PHE A 99 -7.50 12.26 -14.46
CA PHE A 99 -6.39 11.60 -13.78
C PHE A 99 -5.66 10.65 -14.72
N LYS A 100 -4.36 10.83 -14.81
CA LYS A 100 -3.44 9.99 -15.59
C LYS A 100 -2.29 9.54 -14.74
N ALA A 101 -2.04 8.25 -14.71
CA ALA A 101 -0.96 7.68 -13.94
C ALA A 101 -0.43 6.38 -14.57
N THR A 102 0.78 6.02 -14.20
CA THR A 102 1.33 4.70 -14.52
C THR A 102 1.48 3.92 -13.23
N PHE A 103 0.85 2.75 -13.19
CA PHE A 103 0.92 1.81 -12.08
C PHE A 103 1.93 0.73 -12.42
N LEU A 104 2.83 0.43 -11.50
CA LEU A 104 3.76 -0.68 -11.58
C LEU A 104 3.60 -1.53 -10.32
N LEU A 105 3.16 -2.77 -10.51
CA LEU A 105 3.04 -3.75 -9.42
C LEU A 105 4.20 -4.75 -9.56
N MET A 106 4.87 -5.01 -8.44
CA MET A 106 5.99 -5.96 -8.39
C MET A 106 5.80 -6.98 -7.27
N SER A 107 6.05 -8.26 -7.56
CA SER A 107 5.94 -9.34 -6.57
C SER A 107 7.02 -9.23 -5.50
N GLU A 108 6.74 -9.76 -4.29
CA GLU A 108 7.75 -9.91 -3.24
C GLU A 108 8.89 -10.86 -3.66
N HIS A 109 8.58 -11.86 -4.48
CA HIS A 109 9.57 -12.80 -5.00
C HIS A 109 10.66 -12.07 -5.79
N LEU A 110 10.29 -11.14 -6.66
CA LEU A 110 11.24 -10.36 -7.44
C LEU A 110 12.09 -9.46 -6.53
N LEU A 111 11.49 -8.87 -5.51
CA LEU A 111 12.20 -8.03 -4.55
C LEU A 111 13.14 -8.81 -3.64
N SER A 112 12.80 -10.05 -3.27
CA SER A 112 13.66 -10.89 -2.42
C SER A 112 14.99 -11.26 -3.08
N ARG A 113 15.05 -11.23 -4.41
CA ARG A 113 16.29 -11.43 -5.19
C ARG A 113 17.20 -10.21 -5.19
N ILE A 114 16.70 -9.06 -4.79
CA ILE A 114 17.51 -7.85 -4.66
C ILE A 114 18.22 -7.94 -3.32
N ASN A 115 19.46 -8.44 -3.32
CA ASN A 115 20.30 -8.49 -2.11
C ASN A 115 20.75 -7.06 -1.74
N ILE A 116 20.02 -6.43 -0.78
CA ILE A 116 20.22 -5.04 -0.42
C ILE A 116 20.44 -4.98 1.08
N GLY A 117 21.68 -4.61 1.48
CA GLY A 117 22.07 -4.44 2.88
C GLY A 117 21.18 -3.44 3.66
N ASP A 118 20.51 -2.51 2.96
CA ASP A 118 19.69 -1.45 3.53
C ASP A 118 18.18 -1.62 3.30
N ALA A 119 17.72 -2.81 2.92
CA ALA A 119 16.29 -3.06 2.65
C ALA A 119 15.39 -2.67 3.84
N PHE A 120 15.88 -2.87 5.06
CA PHE A 120 15.14 -2.51 6.28
C PHE A 120 14.95 -0.99 6.40
N MET A 121 15.99 -0.20 6.17
CA MET A 121 15.91 1.27 6.24
C MET A 121 15.01 1.81 5.13
N PHE A 122 15.11 1.26 3.92
CA PHE A 122 14.24 1.61 2.80
C PHE A 122 12.76 1.34 3.14
N HIS A 123 12.43 0.13 3.63
CA HIS A 123 11.08 -0.21 4.09
C HIS A 123 10.57 0.81 5.10
N LYS A 124 11.38 1.11 6.12
CA LYS A 124 11.03 2.06 7.17
C LYS A 124 10.73 3.47 6.64
N LEU A 125 11.52 3.95 5.69
CA LEU A 125 11.36 5.28 5.12
C LEU A 125 10.10 5.37 4.24
N VAL A 126 9.88 4.38 3.37
CA VAL A 126 8.69 4.30 2.51
C VAL A 126 7.40 4.14 3.33
N GLU A 127 7.44 3.31 4.39
CA GLU A 127 6.29 3.13 5.27
C GLU A 127 5.83 4.40 5.96
N ASN A 128 6.76 5.29 6.28
CA ASN A 128 6.47 6.54 6.98
C ASN A 128 6.03 7.67 6.05
N ASN A 129 6.51 7.66 4.82
CA ASN A 129 6.13 8.62 3.80
C ASN A 129 5.96 7.89 2.45
N PRO A 130 4.75 7.49 2.08
CA PRO A 130 4.51 6.77 0.84
C PRO A 130 4.50 7.66 -0.40
N LEU A 131 4.48 9.00 -0.26
CA LEU A 131 4.29 9.94 -1.37
C LEU A 131 5.48 10.90 -1.51
N TYR A 132 6.04 10.96 -2.71
CA TYR A 132 7.21 11.78 -3.04
C TYR A 132 6.91 12.70 -4.23
N LYS A 133 7.20 13.99 -4.09
CA LYS A 133 7.20 14.92 -5.21
C LYS A 133 8.54 14.81 -5.93
N LEU A 134 8.50 14.57 -7.23
CA LEU A 134 9.68 14.46 -8.07
C LEU A 134 9.95 15.79 -8.76
N ASP A 135 11.22 16.09 -9.02
CA ASP A 135 11.59 17.12 -9.97
C ASP A 135 11.41 16.61 -11.42
N ASP A 136 11.37 17.52 -12.39
CA ASP A 136 11.12 17.20 -13.80
C ASP A 136 12.11 16.17 -14.37
N ARG A 137 13.37 16.26 -13.98
CA ARG A 137 14.44 15.36 -14.43
C ARG A 137 14.20 13.94 -13.89
N THR A 138 13.93 13.82 -12.60
CA THR A 138 13.66 12.56 -11.93
C THR A 138 12.38 11.92 -12.47
N ALA A 139 11.30 12.69 -12.60
CA ALA A 139 10.04 12.22 -13.17
C ALA A 139 10.22 11.72 -14.62
N THR A 140 10.96 12.45 -15.45
CA THR A 140 11.28 12.04 -16.83
C THR A 140 12.10 10.75 -16.84
N THR A 141 13.07 10.61 -15.95
CA THR A 141 13.90 9.40 -15.85
C THR A 141 13.04 8.17 -15.46
N PHE A 142 12.10 8.33 -14.51
CA PHE A 142 11.15 7.26 -14.16
C PHE A 142 10.27 6.85 -15.34
N ARG A 143 9.71 7.83 -16.07
CA ARG A 143 8.91 7.54 -17.28
C ARG A 143 9.72 6.80 -18.33
N SER A 144 10.97 7.19 -18.57
CA SER A 144 11.87 6.52 -19.52
C SER A 144 12.17 5.10 -19.09
N LEU A 145 12.40 4.86 -17.80
CA LEU A 145 12.65 3.51 -17.28
C LEU A 145 11.40 2.63 -17.41
N ILE A 146 10.21 3.14 -17.10
CA ILE A 146 8.94 2.42 -17.30
C ILE A 146 8.74 2.11 -18.80
N GLY A 147 9.01 3.06 -19.69
CA GLY A 147 8.95 2.84 -21.15
C GLY A 147 9.94 1.78 -21.63
N LEU A 148 11.14 1.72 -21.06
CA LEU A 148 12.10 0.65 -21.33
C LEU A 148 11.56 -0.73 -20.92
N VAL A 149 10.99 -0.82 -19.71
CA VAL A 149 10.38 -2.07 -19.22
C VAL A 149 9.24 -2.51 -20.14
N HIS A 150 8.37 -1.58 -20.54
CA HIS A 150 7.30 -1.84 -21.51
C HIS A 150 7.83 -2.39 -22.83
N ASN A 151 8.83 -1.76 -23.41
CA ASN A 151 9.42 -2.21 -24.68
C ASN A 151 10.07 -3.61 -24.57
N ILE A 152 10.70 -3.92 -23.42
CA ILE A 152 11.25 -5.24 -23.14
C ILE A 152 10.13 -6.28 -23.04
N MET A 153 9.02 -5.97 -22.39
CA MET A 153 7.85 -6.86 -22.30
C MET A 153 7.22 -7.13 -23.68
N LEU A 154 7.12 -6.09 -24.53
CA LEU A 154 6.59 -6.22 -25.90
C LEU A 154 7.46 -7.10 -26.80
N SER A 155 8.77 -7.24 -26.53
CA SER A 155 9.64 -8.10 -27.33
C SER A 155 9.28 -9.58 -27.22
N GLY A 156 8.51 -9.95 -26.19
CA GLY A 156 7.87 -11.26 -26.06
C GLY A 156 8.82 -12.44 -25.95
N ASP A 157 10.09 -12.21 -25.63
CA ASP A 157 11.09 -13.25 -25.47
C ASP A 157 10.92 -13.96 -24.12
N ASP A 158 10.46 -15.20 -24.18
CA ASP A 158 10.44 -16.11 -23.03
C ASP A 158 11.84 -16.72 -22.76
N ASN A 159 12.87 -15.91 -23.01
CA ASN A 159 14.27 -16.28 -22.87
C ASN A 159 14.61 -16.42 -21.36
N PRO A 160 15.40 -17.42 -20.95
CA PRO A 160 15.86 -17.58 -19.55
C PRO A 160 16.55 -16.33 -18.97
N GLY A 161 17.11 -15.45 -19.81
CA GLY A 161 17.69 -14.17 -19.38
C GLY A 161 16.68 -13.10 -18.95
N MET A 162 15.39 -13.25 -19.24
CA MET A 162 14.38 -12.25 -18.89
C MET A 162 14.21 -12.08 -17.38
N GLU A 163 14.26 -13.15 -16.60
CA GLU A 163 14.24 -13.07 -15.13
C GLU A 163 15.40 -12.24 -14.58
N GLU A 164 16.59 -12.39 -15.17
CA GLU A 164 17.76 -11.60 -14.77
C GLU A 164 17.58 -10.12 -15.14
N ILE A 165 17.08 -9.84 -16.35
CA ILE A 165 16.77 -8.48 -16.81
C ILE A 165 15.79 -7.82 -15.85
N PHE A 166 14.68 -8.47 -15.49
CA PHE A 166 13.70 -7.90 -14.57
C PHE A 166 14.23 -7.76 -13.13
N SER A 167 15.11 -8.64 -12.69
CA SER A 167 15.82 -8.50 -11.42
C SER A 167 16.72 -7.26 -11.41
N LEU A 168 17.48 -7.02 -12.48
CA LEU A 168 18.31 -5.83 -12.64
C LEU A 168 17.50 -4.55 -12.72
N ILE A 169 16.38 -4.55 -13.45
CA ILE A 169 15.45 -3.43 -13.54
C ILE A 169 14.86 -3.11 -12.17
N SER A 170 14.40 -4.11 -11.43
CA SER A 170 13.86 -3.94 -10.09
C SER A 170 14.91 -3.36 -9.13
N ARG A 171 16.17 -3.80 -9.25
CA ARG A 171 17.29 -3.24 -8.51
C ARG A 171 17.56 -1.77 -8.89
N LEU A 172 17.44 -1.43 -10.17
CA LEU A 172 17.56 -0.04 -10.61
C LEU A 172 16.45 0.85 -10.04
N PHE A 173 15.18 0.40 -10.11
CA PHE A 173 14.07 1.09 -9.45
C PHE A 173 14.34 1.30 -7.96
N TYR A 174 14.77 0.27 -7.27
CA TYR A 174 15.12 0.37 -5.87
C TYR A 174 16.19 1.44 -5.60
N ILE A 175 17.30 1.45 -6.35
CA ILE A 175 18.38 2.43 -6.18
C ILE A 175 17.87 3.85 -6.46
N MET A 176 17.03 4.04 -7.49
CA MET A 176 16.46 5.34 -7.80
C MET A 176 15.53 5.83 -6.68
N ILE A 177 14.66 4.95 -6.20
CA ILE A 177 13.75 5.25 -5.10
C ILE A 177 14.51 5.55 -3.82
N SER A 178 15.56 4.76 -3.49
CA SER A 178 16.37 4.98 -2.29
C SER A 178 17.01 6.37 -2.27
N ARG A 179 17.39 6.92 -3.43
CA ARG A 179 17.92 8.29 -3.53
C ARG A 179 16.86 9.36 -3.29
N ILE A 180 15.60 9.08 -3.65
CA ILE A 180 14.48 9.99 -3.42
C ILE A 180 14.05 9.95 -1.96
N VAL A 181 13.98 8.74 -1.41
CA VAL A 181 13.52 8.47 -0.05
C VAL A 181 14.53 8.92 0.99
N ASN A 182 15.83 8.86 0.67
CA ASN A 182 16.93 9.28 1.54
C ASN A 182 17.80 10.35 0.84
N PRO A 183 17.30 11.57 0.67
CA PRO A 183 18.16 12.67 0.23
C PRO A 183 19.13 12.99 1.36
N SER A 184 20.42 12.63 1.19
CA SER A 184 21.58 12.92 2.04
C SER A 184 21.31 13.65 3.37
N SER A 185 21.80 13.08 4.42
CA SER A 185 21.90 13.39 5.86
C SER A 185 22.00 14.86 6.37
N ASP A 186 21.51 15.86 5.69
CA ASP A 186 21.62 17.27 6.06
C ASP A 186 20.27 17.96 6.38
N ALA A 187 19.33 17.29 7.05
CA ALA A 187 18.11 17.93 7.53
C ALA A 187 18.01 17.91 9.06
N GLN A 188 18.50 18.97 9.60
CA GLN A 188 18.19 19.68 10.88
C GLN A 188 17.48 18.97 12.04
N GLU A 189 18.17 19.04 13.17
CA GLU A 189 18.02 18.39 14.48
C GLU A 189 16.89 18.86 15.42
N THR A 190 15.90 19.60 15.08
CA THR A 190 15.00 20.22 16.09
C THR A 190 13.55 19.79 16.13
N GLY A 191 13.12 18.87 15.26
CA GLY A 191 11.81 18.20 15.33
C GLY A 191 11.86 16.72 15.72
N HIS A 192 13.07 16.18 15.97
CA HIS A 192 13.36 14.75 15.89
C HIS A 192 12.66 13.86 16.92
N ARG A 193 12.62 14.23 18.19
CA ARG A 193 12.19 13.29 19.25
C ARG A 193 10.72 12.90 19.21
N HIS A 194 9.81 13.82 18.85
CA HIS A 194 8.39 13.51 18.73
C HIS A 194 8.11 12.68 17.48
N GLY A 195 8.75 13.03 16.36
CA GLY A 195 8.67 12.27 15.11
C GLY A 195 9.26 10.88 15.24
N GLU A 196 10.42 10.73 15.89
CA GLU A 196 11.06 9.42 16.10
C GLU A 196 10.19 8.48 16.93
N VAL A 197 9.63 8.96 18.05
CA VAL A 197 8.74 8.16 18.90
C VAL A 197 7.48 7.77 18.11
N MET A 198 6.90 8.68 17.34
CA MET A 198 5.74 8.38 16.50
C MET A 198 6.08 7.34 15.43
N MET A 199 7.23 7.47 14.77
CA MET A 199 7.67 6.51 13.74
C MET A 199 7.93 5.13 14.33
N GLN A 200 8.61 5.03 15.45
CA GLN A 200 8.85 3.75 16.13
C GLN A 200 7.54 3.12 16.59
N PHE A 201 6.63 3.91 17.14
CA PHE A 201 5.30 3.43 17.52
C PHE A 201 4.52 2.87 16.31
N LEU A 202 4.45 3.60 15.19
CA LEU A 202 3.78 3.14 13.98
C LEU A 202 4.41 1.86 13.41
N GLN A 203 5.73 1.75 13.44
CA GLN A 203 6.42 0.54 13.02
C GLN A 203 6.03 -0.67 13.87
N LEU A 204 6.08 -0.54 15.19
CA LEU A 204 5.67 -1.60 16.12
C LEU A 204 4.17 -1.91 15.97
N LEU A 205 3.35 -0.87 15.79
CA LEU A 205 1.90 -1.03 15.60
C LEU A 205 1.61 -1.91 14.39
N ARG A 206 2.20 -1.63 13.22
CA ARG A 206 2.03 -2.44 12.01
C ARG A 206 2.42 -3.91 12.19
N GLN A 207 3.44 -4.17 12.99
CA GLN A 207 3.91 -5.54 13.25
C GLN A 207 3.03 -6.29 14.25
N HIS A 208 2.41 -5.59 15.20
CA HIS A 208 1.84 -6.21 16.40
C HIS A 208 0.36 -5.89 16.68
N TYR A 209 -0.32 -5.02 15.90
CA TYR A 209 -1.70 -4.59 16.18
C TYR A 209 -2.70 -5.76 16.26
N ARG A 210 -2.43 -6.89 15.61
CA ARG A 210 -3.30 -8.07 15.67
C ARG A 210 -3.23 -8.74 17.03
N ASP A 211 -2.03 -8.84 17.60
CA ASP A 211 -1.75 -9.61 18.80
C ASP A 211 -1.81 -8.74 20.06
N HIS A 212 -1.41 -7.48 19.97
CA HIS A 212 -1.28 -6.56 21.10
C HIS A 212 -2.08 -5.27 20.88
N ARG A 213 -3.09 -5.06 21.74
CA ARG A 213 -3.98 -3.88 21.69
C ARG A 213 -3.78 -2.96 22.89
N ASP A 214 -2.90 -3.29 23.81
CA ASP A 214 -2.58 -2.47 24.96
C ASP A 214 -1.39 -1.55 24.65
N VAL A 215 -1.44 -0.34 25.20
CA VAL A 215 -0.40 0.68 25.00
C VAL A 215 0.89 0.31 25.72
N GLY A 216 0.79 -0.47 26.80
CA GLY A 216 1.94 -0.89 27.61
C GLY A 216 2.92 -1.71 26.80
N PHE A 217 2.45 -2.68 26.02
CA PHE A 217 3.29 -3.50 25.14
C PHE A 217 4.21 -2.64 24.24
N TYR A 218 3.64 -1.62 23.58
CA TYR A 218 4.39 -0.75 22.68
C TYR A 218 5.39 0.12 23.44
N ALA A 219 4.99 0.65 24.58
CA ALA A 219 5.84 1.46 25.42
C ALA A 219 7.04 0.65 25.96
N ASP A 220 6.80 -0.59 26.39
CA ASP A 220 7.85 -1.51 26.86
C ASP A 220 8.85 -1.83 25.74
N LYS A 221 8.36 -2.12 24.54
CA LYS A 221 9.21 -2.34 23.34
C LYS A 221 10.07 -1.12 23.00
N MET A 222 9.60 0.08 23.30
CA MET A 222 10.31 1.34 23.07
C MET A 222 11.16 1.78 24.29
N SER A 223 11.16 1.01 25.39
CA SER A 223 11.85 1.32 26.65
C SER A 223 11.48 2.69 27.23
N ILE A 224 10.19 3.08 27.11
CA ILE A 224 9.63 4.33 27.65
C ILE A 224 8.32 4.04 28.40
N SER A 225 7.88 5.00 29.21
CA SER A 225 6.59 4.83 29.92
C SER A 225 5.41 5.00 28.95
N ALA A 226 4.32 4.23 29.18
CA ALA A 226 3.08 4.33 28.39
C ALA A 226 2.49 5.74 28.37
N LYS A 227 2.57 6.46 29.53
CA LYS A 227 2.14 7.86 29.64
C LYS A 227 2.95 8.79 28.74
N TYR A 228 4.26 8.63 28.75
CA TYR A 228 5.17 9.43 27.93
C TYR A 228 4.95 9.16 26.45
N MET A 229 4.90 7.89 26.03
CA MET A 229 4.62 7.49 24.64
C MET A 229 3.28 8.08 24.17
N THR A 230 2.19 7.89 24.93
CA THR A 230 0.85 8.41 24.55
C THR A 230 0.85 9.94 24.42
N THR A 231 1.59 10.64 25.28
CA THR A 231 1.71 12.10 25.22
C THR A 231 2.42 12.54 23.92
N LEU A 232 3.51 11.87 23.55
CA LEU A 232 4.28 12.21 22.35
C LEU A 232 3.53 11.85 21.07
N VAL A 233 2.92 10.65 21.02
CA VAL A 233 2.06 10.23 19.90
C VAL A 233 0.92 11.21 19.68
N LYS A 234 0.23 11.63 20.77
CA LYS A 234 -0.86 12.61 20.66
C LYS A 234 -0.39 13.98 20.20
N LYS A 235 0.76 14.44 20.68
CA LYS A 235 1.36 15.70 20.22
C LYS A 235 1.76 15.66 18.73
N ALA A 236 2.29 14.53 18.27
CA ALA A 236 2.74 14.37 16.88
C ALA A 236 1.59 14.18 15.89
N SER A 237 0.49 13.51 16.29
CA SER A 237 -0.55 13.06 15.36
C SER A 237 -1.96 13.59 15.67
N GLY A 238 -2.16 14.25 16.79
CA GLY A 238 -3.50 14.65 17.27
C GLY A 238 -4.33 13.51 17.86
N LYS A 239 -3.96 12.23 17.62
CA LYS A 239 -4.66 11.03 18.10
C LYS A 239 -3.88 10.35 19.23
N SER A 240 -4.58 9.75 20.19
CA SER A 240 -3.94 8.94 21.23
C SER A 240 -3.40 7.61 20.66
N ALA A 241 -2.42 7.00 21.33
CA ALA A 241 -1.88 5.71 20.90
C ALA A 241 -2.95 4.61 20.84
N ILE A 242 -3.91 4.59 21.78
CA ILE A 242 -5.00 3.60 21.77
C ILE A 242 -5.96 3.81 20.57
N GLN A 243 -6.21 5.06 20.15
CA GLN A 243 -7.00 5.34 18.96
C GLN A 243 -6.27 4.85 17.69
N TRP A 244 -4.96 5.01 17.60
CA TRP A 244 -4.18 4.46 16.50
C TRP A 244 -4.25 2.93 16.43
N ILE A 245 -4.14 2.25 17.58
CA ILE A 245 -4.27 0.79 17.65
C ILE A 245 -5.67 0.36 17.17
N GLU A 246 -6.72 1.02 17.65
CA GLU A 246 -8.11 0.74 17.24
C GLU A 246 -8.31 0.95 15.74
N ASP A 247 -7.85 2.09 15.20
CA ASP A 247 -7.97 2.43 13.79
C ASP A 247 -7.28 1.39 12.89
N TYR A 248 -6.09 0.90 13.27
CA TYR A 248 -5.38 -0.14 12.51
C TYR A 248 -6.12 -1.49 12.52
N VAL A 249 -6.63 -1.91 13.67
CA VAL A 249 -7.43 -3.14 13.77
C VAL A 249 -8.70 -3.05 12.92
N ILE A 250 -9.40 -1.91 12.98
CA ILE A 250 -10.62 -1.66 12.19
C ILE A 250 -10.32 -1.58 10.70
N LEU A 251 -9.20 -0.94 10.32
CA LEU A 251 -8.79 -0.84 8.93
C LEU A 251 -8.52 -2.24 8.34
N ASP A 252 -7.77 -3.10 9.02
CA ASP A 252 -7.54 -4.48 8.59
C ASP A 252 -8.85 -5.29 8.56
N ALA A 253 -9.73 -5.11 9.55
CA ALA A 253 -11.05 -5.74 9.58
C ALA A 253 -11.89 -5.36 8.35
N LYS A 254 -11.95 -4.08 8.01
CA LYS A 254 -12.63 -3.57 6.81
C LYS A 254 -12.03 -4.16 5.53
N ALA A 255 -10.69 -4.19 5.42
CA ALA A 255 -10.00 -4.77 4.28
C ALA A 255 -10.30 -6.26 4.11
N GLN A 256 -10.31 -7.04 5.20
CA GLN A 256 -10.68 -8.46 5.13
C GLN A 256 -12.17 -8.68 4.81
N LEU A 257 -13.06 -7.83 5.32
CA LEU A 257 -14.48 -7.88 5.02
C LEU A 257 -14.78 -7.59 3.54
N SER A 258 -14.02 -6.70 2.90
CA SER A 258 -14.17 -6.34 1.49
C SER A 258 -13.49 -7.32 0.53
N SER A 259 -12.29 -7.79 0.86
CA SER A 259 -11.40 -8.48 -0.08
C SER A 259 -11.32 -9.99 0.08
N THR A 260 -11.98 -10.59 1.09
CA THR A 260 -11.88 -12.03 1.33
C THR A 260 -13.25 -12.72 1.40
N VAL A 261 -13.25 -14.03 1.10
CA VAL A 261 -14.40 -14.91 1.31
C VAL A 261 -14.47 -15.44 2.74
N ASN A 262 -13.53 -15.08 3.60
CA ASN A 262 -13.45 -15.54 4.99
C ASN A 262 -14.75 -15.23 5.73
N THR A 263 -15.18 -16.15 6.57
CA THR A 263 -16.31 -15.93 7.46
C THR A 263 -15.97 -14.86 8.51
N ILE A 264 -16.99 -14.23 9.10
CA ILE A 264 -16.80 -13.26 10.19
C ILE A 264 -16.02 -13.87 11.36
N GLN A 265 -16.24 -15.17 11.61
CA GLN A 265 -15.52 -15.91 12.63
C GLN A 265 -14.03 -16.06 12.28
N GLN A 266 -13.70 -16.41 11.05
CA GLN A 266 -12.30 -16.51 10.59
C GLN A 266 -11.60 -15.14 10.71
N ILE A 267 -12.24 -14.05 10.26
CA ILE A 267 -11.69 -12.70 10.41
C ILE A 267 -11.47 -12.35 11.88
N ALA A 268 -12.39 -12.71 12.76
CA ALA A 268 -12.23 -12.48 14.20
C ALA A 268 -10.97 -13.20 14.74
N PHE A 269 -10.74 -14.44 14.33
CA PHE A 269 -9.56 -15.20 14.74
C PHE A 269 -8.28 -14.68 14.11
N ASP A 270 -8.29 -14.31 12.83
CA ASP A 270 -7.14 -13.71 12.13
C ASP A 270 -6.70 -12.39 12.76
N LEU A 271 -7.65 -11.67 13.35
CA LEU A 271 -7.40 -10.45 14.13
C LEU A 271 -7.20 -10.73 15.63
N ASN A 272 -6.99 -11.99 16.00
CA ASN A 272 -6.74 -12.42 17.38
C ASN A 272 -7.79 -11.92 18.39
N PHE A 273 -9.09 -12.03 18.03
CA PHE A 273 -10.20 -11.85 18.97
C PHE A 273 -10.59 -13.19 19.61
N PRO A 274 -10.83 -13.24 20.92
CA PRO A 274 -11.24 -14.48 21.61
C PRO A 274 -12.55 -15.08 21.09
N SER A 275 -13.42 -14.28 20.47
CA SER A 275 -14.65 -14.75 19.84
C SER A 275 -15.18 -13.78 18.79
N GLN A 276 -16.00 -14.31 17.86
CA GLN A 276 -16.72 -13.51 16.88
C GLN A 276 -17.60 -12.44 17.54
N SER A 277 -18.21 -12.74 18.69
CA SER A 277 -19.08 -11.81 19.42
C SER A 277 -18.31 -10.60 19.97
N LEU A 278 -17.09 -10.81 20.47
CA LEU A 278 -16.22 -9.73 20.93
C LEU A 278 -15.76 -8.85 19.76
N PHE A 279 -15.35 -9.48 18.66
CA PHE A 279 -15.02 -8.78 17.41
C PHE A 279 -16.21 -7.95 16.91
N GLY A 280 -17.40 -8.55 16.84
CA GLY A 280 -18.61 -7.86 16.38
C GLY A 280 -18.95 -6.61 17.20
N ARG A 281 -18.81 -6.68 18.53
CA ARG A 281 -19.03 -5.51 19.41
C ARG A 281 -17.95 -4.44 19.23
N TYR A 282 -16.69 -4.87 19.12
CA TYR A 282 -15.56 -3.96 18.89
C TYR A 282 -15.73 -3.21 17.56
N PHE A 283 -16.00 -3.94 16.48
CA PHE A 283 -16.21 -3.38 15.15
C PHE A 283 -17.44 -2.45 15.12
N LYS A 284 -18.58 -2.88 15.67
CA LYS A 284 -19.82 -2.07 15.70
C LYS A 284 -19.62 -0.78 16.48
N ARG A 285 -18.87 -0.79 17.58
CA ARG A 285 -18.56 0.42 18.35
C ARG A 285 -17.76 1.42 17.51
N ALA A 286 -16.79 0.96 16.73
CA ALA A 286 -15.90 1.82 15.95
C ALA A 286 -16.51 2.26 14.60
N VAL A 287 -17.32 1.41 13.96
CA VAL A 287 -17.84 1.64 12.59
C VAL A 287 -19.31 2.04 12.57
N GLY A 288 -20.05 1.82 13.68
CA GLY A 288 -21.48 2.11 13.77
C GLY A 288 -22.40 0.96 13.32
N MET A 289 -21.89 -0.03 12.56
CA MET A 289 -22.65 -1.17 12.07
C MET A 289 -21.93 -2.49 12.33
N SER A 290 -22.66 -3.62 12.24
CA SER A 290 -22.03 -4.93 12.43
C SER A 290 -21.09 -5.30 11.27
N PRO A 291 -20.11 -6.21 11.46
CA PRO A 291 -19.25 -6.70 10.37
C PRO A 291 -20.07 -7.32 9.22
N SER A 292 -21.17 -8.00 9.54
CA SER A 292 -22.05 -8.59 8.53
C SER A 292 -22.78 -7.54 7.70
N ASP A 293 -23.34 -6.52 8.34
CA ASP A 293 -24.03 -5.41 7.67
C ASP A 293 -23.04 -4.63 6.80
N TYR A 294 -21.82 -4.39 7.30
CA TYR A 294 -20.75 -3.74 6.55
C TYR A 294 -20.41 -4.53 5.27
N ARG A 295 -20.26 -5.85 5.35
CA ARG A 295 -20.00 -6.70 4.18
C ARG A 295 -21.16 -6.67 3.17
N ILE A 296 -22.40 -6.64 3.64
CA ILE A 296 -23.59 -6.55 2.78
C ILE A 296 -23.63 -5.20 2.07
N SER A 297 -23.37 -4.09 2.77
CA SER A 297 -23.37 -2.75 2.18
C SER A 297 -22.34 -2.62 1.04
N LEU A 298 -21.15 -3.20 1.20
CA LEU A 298 -20.13 -3.20 0.14
C LEU A 298 -20.60 -3.95 -1.12
N ARG A 299 -21.30 -5.09 -0.96
CA ARG A 299 -21.84 -5.87 -2.09
C ARG A 299 -22.97 -5.13 -2.82
N GLN A 300 -23.80 -4.40 -2.09
CA GLN A 300 -24.89 -3.62 -2.68
C GLN A 300 -24.38 -2.43 -3.50
N THR A 301 -23.33 -1.76 -3.04
CA THR A 301 -22.66 -0.70 -3.79
C THR A 301 -22.12 -1.22 -5.12
N HIS A 302 -21.50 -2.41 -5.12
CA HIS A 302 -21.03 -3.06 -6.35
C HIS A 302 -22.15 -3.47 -7.34
N MET A 303 -23.36 -3.78 -6.87
CA MET A 303 -24.48 -4.15 -7.73
C MET A 303 -25.20 -2.94 -8.37
N LEU A 304 -25.03 -1.76 -7.81
CA LEU A 304 -25.65 -0.52 -8.34
C LEU A 304 -24.75 0.18 -9.39
N GLU A 305 -23.49 -0.24 -9.52
CA GLU A 305 -22.50 0.31 -10.45
C GLU A 305 -22.26 -0.59 -11.69
N VAL A 306 -23.01 -1.68 -11.82
CA VAL A 306 -23.05 -2.57 -13.00
C VAL A 306 -24.32 -2.32 -13.80
#